data_d8d51cd67ba90d89f294f6d359c51583
#
_entry.id   d8d51cd67ba90d89f294f6d359c51583
#
_cell.length_a   1.000
_cell.length_b   1.000
_cell.length_c   1.000
_cell.angle_alpha   90.00
_cell.angle_beta   90.00
_cell.angle_gamma   90.00
#
_symmetry.space_group_name_H-M   'P 1'
#
loop_
_entity.id
_entity.type
_entity.pdbx_description
1 polymer ?
#
loop_
_entity_poly.entity_id
_entity_poly.type
_entity_poly.pdbx_seq_one_letter_code
_entity_poly.pdbx_strand_id
1 'polypeptide(L)'
;MKPPDEQPPLAEETDERFESGAREYAEYLRTVEGRLRLDIAWENFCSAAEGRRPGSDLAADAANRNAVSNVLRDEAQAARRAALDLGCGTGALSVRLARAGWRVAAADGSAAMIEAARESARREGCEGRIEFFRLEAAQAAEHFGPQKFDAVICHNVLEYVADPAAVVRAIGRVSRPSALVSLLARNRAGEALRDAVKRHDLDSAERALTAESVRESLYGGPARLFDALSLNGLASEAGLGTVALRGVRVVADYLPPALSETEEFYARLLAFELRLGARPDFAAVARYVQLLARARPPRGADAATINQGRPS
;
A
#
# COMPACT_ATOMS: atom_id res chain seq x y z
N MET A 1 -8.15 -37.74 -18.50
CA MET A 1 -8.69 -36.50 -17.89
C MET A 1 -8.07 -36.42 -16.49
N LYS A 2 -7.08 -35.54 -16.30
CA LYS A 2 -6.45 -35.31 -15.00
C LYS A 2 -7.43 -34.52 -14.16
N PRO A 3 -7.64 -34.81 -12.85
CA PRO A 3 -8.48 -33.99 -12.01
C PRO A 3 -7.93 -32.58 -11.91
N PRO A 4 -8.78 -31.54 -11.73
CA PRO A 4 -8.30 -30.18 -11.53
C PRO A 4 -7.39 -30.16 -10.28
N ASP A 5 -6.23 -29.53 -10.40
CA ASP A 5 -5.29 -29.32 -9.30
C ASP A 5 -6.06 -28.66 -8.13
N GLU A 6 -6.25 -29.38 -7.05
CA GLU A 6 -6.65 -28.81 -5.77
C GLU A 6 -5.56 -27.82 -5.36
N GLN A 7 -5.90 -26.54 -5.36
CA GLN A 7 -5.00 -25.50 -4.87
C GLN A 7 -4.81 -25.68 -3.36
N PRO A 8 -3.58 -25.76 -2.85
CA PRO A 8 -3.34 -25.86 -1.41
C PRO A 8 -3.86 -24.60 -0.68
N PRO A 9 -4.25 -24.75 0.60
CA PRO A 9 -4.78 -23.65 1.39
C PRO A 9 -3.74 -22.52 1.55
N LEU A 10 -4.20 -21.28 1.37
CA LEU A 10 -3.40 -20.04 1.33
C LEU A 10 -2.52 -19.77 2.57
N ALA A 11 -2.71 -20.43 3.70
CA ALA A 11 -2.18 -20.00 4.98
C ALA A 11 -0.84 -20.64 5.41
N GLU A 12 -0.52 -21.88 5.02
CA GLU A 12 0.68 -22.57 5.52
C GLU A 12 1.93 -22.40 4.65
N GLU A 13 1.77 -22.13 3.35
CA GLU A 13 2.89 -21.89 2.43
C GLU A 13 3.40 -20.43 2.42
N THR A 14 2.68 -19.51 3.06
CA THR A 14 2.99 -18.06 2.98
C THR A 14 4.28 -17.72 3.70
N ASP A 15 4.55 -18.32 4.84
CA ASP A 15 5.73 -18.01 5.67
C ASP A 15 7.05 -18.39 4.99
N GLU A 16 7.17 -19.61 4.43
CA GLU A 16 8.40 -20.08 3.79
C GLU A 16 8.75 -19.28 2.51
N ARG A 17 7.75 -18.86 1.74
CA ARG A 17 7.94 -18.05 0.52
C ARG A 17 8.53 -16.69 0.82
N PHE A 18 8.07 -16.02 1.87
CA PHE A 18 8.58 -14.71 2.26
C PHE A 18 9.90 -14.80 3.02
N GLU A 19 10.16 -15.90 3.74
CA GLU A 19 11.46 -16.15 4.35
C GLU A 19 12.55 -16.29 3.29
N SER A 20 12.29 -17.03 2.20
CA SER A 20 13.25 -17.21 1.10
C SER A 20 13.28 -16.04 0.12
N GLY A 21 12.16 -15.32 -0.07
CA GLY A 21 11.95 -14.30 -1.11
C GLY A 21 12.37 -12.88 -0.74
N ALA A 22 12.92 -12.64 0.47
CA ALA A 22 13.25 -11.27 0.91
C ALA A 22 14.31 -10.61 0.01
N ARG A 23 15.29 -11.38 -0.48
CA ARG A 23 16.32 -10.87 -1.38
C ARG A 23 15.77 -10.53 -2.75
N GLU A 24 15.00 -11.43 -3.35
CA GLU A 24 14.34 -11.24 -4.64
C GLU A 24 13.40 -10.03 -4.61
N TYR A 25 12.70 -9.85 -3.50
CA TYR A 25 11.85 -8.68 -3.31
C TYR A 25 12.66 -7.38 -3.22
N ALA A 26 13.79 -7.39 -2.51
CA ALA A 26 14.67 -6.23 -2.45
C ALA A 26 15.26 -5.89 -3.84
N GLU A 27 15.58 -6.90 -4.64
CA GLU A 27 16.03 -6.72 -6.03
C GLU A 27 14.91 -6.18 -6.92
N TYR A 28 13.69 -6.74 -6.80
CA TYR A 28 12.52 -6.24 -7.51
C TYR A 28 12.25 -4.75 -7.21
N LEU A 29 12.39 -4.30 -5.96
CA LEU A 29 12.18 -2.90 -5.60
C LEU A 29 13.18 -1.93 -6.25
N ARG A 30 14.32 -2.43 -6.75
CA ARG A 30 15.31 -1.66 -7.52
C ARG A 30 15.01 -1.58 -9.00
N THR A 31 14.15 -2.46 -9.51
CA THR A 31 13.68 -2.36 -10.90
C THR A 31 12.83 -1.10 -11.11
N VAL A 32 12.70 -0.66 -12.34
CA VAL A 32 11.85 0.49 -12.71
C VAL A 32 10.40 0.26 -12.25
N GLU A 33 9.89 -0.95 -12.45
CA GLU A 33 8.53 -1.32 -12.07
C GLU A 33 8.31 -1.30 -10.56
N GLY A 34 9.28 -1.83 -9.79
CA GLY A 34 9.23 -1.83 -8.33
C GLY A 34 9.34 -0.41 -7.77
N ARG A 35 10.27 0.39 -8.30
CA ARG A 35 10.47 1.80 -7.93
C ARG A 35 9.22 2.63 -8.24
N LEU A 36 8.65 2.52 -9.45
CA LEU A 36 7.42 3.23 -9.82
C LEU A 36 6.24 2.86 -8.92
N ARG A 37 6.05 1.58 -8.60
CA ARG A 37 4.99 1.17 -7.67
C ARG A 37 5.12 1.88 -6.32
N LEU A 38 6.32 1.90 -5.75
CA LEU A 38 6.57 2.58 -4.47
C LEU A 38 6.37 4.09 -4.58
N ASP A 39 6.89 4.72 -5.63
CA ASP A 39 6.86 6.17 -5.80
C ASP A 39 5.43 6.67 -6.05
N ILE A 40 4.66 6.00 -6.93
CA ILE A 40 3.25 6.36 -7.19
C ILE A 40 2.41 6.20 -5.92
N ALA A 41 2.56 5.05 -5.22
CA ALA A 41 1.77 4.79 -4.01
C ALA A 41 2.12 5.77 -2.88
N TRP A 42 3.38 6.16 -2.75
CA TRP A 42 3.85 7.16 -1.79
C TRP A 42 3.30 8.55 -2.12
N GLU A 43 3.39 9.01 -3.38
CA GLU A 43 2.89 10.31 -3.81
C GLU A 43 1.36 10.43 -3.63
N ASN A 44 0.62 9.37 -3.92
CA ASN A 44 -0.81 9.30 -3.67
C ASN A 44 -1.12 9.42 -2.16
N PHE A 45 -0.35 8.74 -1.30
CA PHE A 45 -0.48 8.83 0.16
C PHE A 45 -0.19 10.24 0.66
N CYS A 46 0.91 10.86 0.24
CA CYS A 46 1.28 12.21 0.61
C CYS A 46 0.23 13.24 0.15
N SER A 47 -0.24 13.13 -1.08
CA SER A 47 -1.29 14.01 -1.61
C SER A 47 -2.59 13.92 -0.81
N ALA A 48 -2.98 12.70 -0.37
CA ALA A 48 -4.15 12.51 0.47
C ALA A 48 -3.94 13.03 1.91
N ALA A 49 -2.71 12.93 2.45
CA ALA A 49 -2.35 13.48 3.75
C ALA A 49 -2.47 15.00 3.79
N GLU A 50 -2.10 15.65 2.69
CA GLU A 50 -2.10 17.11 2.52
C GLU A 50 -3.41 17.67 1.96
N GLY A 51 -4.37 16.81 1.59
CA GLY A 51 -5.63 17.24 0.96
C GLY A 51 -5.44 17.79 -0.46
N ARG A 52 -4.29 17.50 -1.12
CA ARG A 52 -3.96 17.96 -2.49
C ARG A 52 -4.50 16.99 -3.56
N ARG A 53 -4.64 17.50 -4.79
CA ARG A 53 -4.91 16.63 -5.94
C ARG A 53 -3.58 16.08 -6.47
N PRO A 54 -3.46 14.76 -6.68
CA PRO A 54 -2.26 14.18 -7.28
C PRO A 54 -1.99 14.77 -8.66
N GLY A 55 -0.73 15.14 -8.91
CA GLY A 55 -0.30 15.60 -10.24
C GLY A 55 -0.56 17.06 -10.58
N SER A 56 -1.10 17.89 -9.67
CA SER A 56 -1.36 19.31 -9.96
C SER A 56 -0.08 20.16 -10.07
N ASP A 57 1.03 19.77 -9.45
CA ASP A 57 2.23 20.61 -9.34
C ASP A 57 3.55 19.94 -9.72
N LEU A 58 3.52 18.72 -10.28
CA LEU A 58 4.73 17.92 -10.57
C LEU A 58 5.70 18.56 -11.59
N ALA A 59 5.25 19.52 -12.38
CA ALA A 59 6.14 20.29 -13.27
C ALA A 59 7.04 21.27 -12.50
N ALA A 60 6.58 21.78 -11.34
CA ALA A 60 7.36 22.62 -10.43
C ALA A 60 8.20 21.77 -9.45
N ASP A 61 7.74 20.57 -9.13
CA ASP A 61 8.31 19.69 -8.09
C ASP A 61 9.41 18.74 -8.58
N ALA A 62 9.65 18.61 -9.88
CA ALA A 62 10.78 17.82 -10.40
C ALA A 62 12.14 18.38 -9.92
N ALA A 63 12.21 19.70 -9.65
CA ALA A 63 13.36 20.35 -9.01
C ALA A 63 13.32 20.24 -7.47
N ASN A 64 12.19 19.87 -6.88
CA ASN A 64 11.95 19.92 -5.44
C ASN A 64 11.49 18.57 -4.89
N ARG A 65 12.15 17.46 -5.28
CA ARG A 65 11.96 16.13 -4.68
C ARG A 65 12.17 16.08 -3.16
N ASN A 66 12.67 17.18 -2.59
CA ASN A 66 12.72 17.44 -1.15
C ASN A 66 11.49 18.19 -0.62
N ALA A 67 10.58 18.68 -1.48
CA ALA A 67 9.44 19.51 -1.05
C ALA A 67 8.24 18.75 -0.50
N VAL A 68 8.14 17.42 -0.73
CA VAL A 68 7.16 16.54 -0.06
C VAL A 68 7.28 16.60 1.47
N SER A 69 8.36 17.19 1.95
CA SER A 69 8.62 17.33 3.38
C SER A 69 8.09 18.64 4.02
N ASN A 70 7.54 19.61 3.28
CA ASN A 70 7.25 20.91 3.91
C ASN A 70 5.96 20.95 4.75
N VAL A 71 4.94 20.17 4.40
CA VAL A 71 3.69 20.04 5.23
C VAL A 71 3.85 18.99 6.33
N LEU A 72 4.78 18.05 6.15
CA LEU A 72 5.12 17.07 7.19
C LEU A 72 6.24 17.58 8.11
N ARG A 73 6.81 18.76 7.86
CA ARG A 73 7.98 19.37 8.51
C ARG A 73 7.67 20.32 9.67
N ASP A 74 6.51 20.32 10.21
CA ASP A 74 6.42 20.77 11.61
C ASP A 74 7.05 19.66 12.48
N GLU A 75 8.37 19.77 12.68
CA GLU A 75 9.19 18.75 13.35
C GLU A 75 8.65 18.44 14.76
N ALA A 76 8.07 19.43 15.44
CA ALA A 76 7.48 19.25 16.75
C ALA A 76 6.16 18.44 16.68
N GLN A 77 5.38 18.57 15.60
CA GLN A 77 4.14 17.86 15.38
C GLN A 77 4.38 16.51 14.70
N ALA A 78 5.36 16.42 13.79
CA ALA A 78 5.77 15.17 13.15
C ALA A 78 6.34 14.16 14.17
N ALA A 79 7.13 14.63 15.13
CA ALA A 79 7.68 13.77 16.19
C ALA A 79 6.61 13.13 17.11
N ARG A 80 5.36 13.63 17.07
CA ARG A 80 4.21 13.09 17.80
C ARG A 80 3.35 12.14 16.98
N ARG A 81 3.48 12.12 15.65
CA ARG A 81 2.67 11.28 14.76
C ARG A 81 3.20 9.85 14.73
N ALA A 82 2.30 8.90 14.88
CA ALA A 82 2.60 7.48 14.80
C ALA A 82 2.02 6.87 13.53
N ALA A 83 2.83 6.11 12.80
CA ALA A 83 2.41 5.36 11.62
C ALA A 83 2.64 3.87 11.83
N LEU A 84 1.75 3.05 11.27
CA LEU A 84 1.92 1.60 11.13
C LEU A 84 2.17 1.27 9.66
N ASP A 85 3.26 0.56 9.38
CA ASP A 85 3.53 -0.09 8.11
C ASP A 85 3.30 -1.59 8.30
N LEU A 86 2.12 -2.06 7.91
CA LEU A 86 1.63 -3.42 8.14
C LEU A 86 1.91 -4.28 6.90
N GLY A 87 2.74 -5.31 7.05
CA GLY A 87 3.38 -6.04 5.95
C GLY A 87 4.50 -5.19 5.35
N CYS A 88 5.42 -4.73 6.19
CA CYS A 88 6.45 -3.75 5.82
C CYS A 88 7.47 -4.29 4.80
N GLY A 89 7.55 -5.62 4.63
CA GLY A 89 8.53 -6.26 3.77
C GLY A 89 9.95 -5.82 4.14
N THR A 90 10.72 -5.38 3.16
CA THR A 90 12.10 -4.89 3.35
C THR A 90 12.21 -3.45 3.85
N GLY A 91 11.11 -2.87 4.34
CA GLY A 91 11.08 -1.58 5.04
C GLY A 91 11.10 -0.32 4.16
N ALA A 92 10.88 -0.43 2.85
CA ALA A 92 11.01 0.71 1.94
C ALA A 92 10.05 1.86 2.28
N LEU A 93 8.80 1.57 2.67
CA LEU A 93 7.83 2.60 3.10
C LEU A 93 8.06 3.04 4.54
N SER A 94 8.47 2.13 5.43
CA SER A 94 8.85 2.45 6.80
C SER A 94 9.97 3.51 6.84
N VAL A 95 11.01 3.36 5.99
CA VAL A 95 12.09 4.33 5.84
C VAL A 95 11.56 5.67 5.33
N ARG A 96 10.67 5.69 4.34
CA ARG A 96 10.08 6.95 3.83
C ARG A 96 9.27 7.67 4.90
N LEU A 97 8.47 6.95 5.67
CA LEU A 97 7.71 7.49 6.81
C LEU A 97 8.66 8.08 7.88
N ALA A 98 9.72 7.32 8.26
CA ALA A 98 10.69 7.77 9.26
C ALA A 98 11.45 9.04 8.81
N ARG A 99 11.83 9.10 7.52
CA ARG A 99 12.46 10.29 6.92
C ARG A 99 11.51 11.50 6.84
N ALA A 100 10.20 11.24 6.71
CA ALA A 100 9.16 12.25 6.80
C ALA A 100 8.83 12.66 8.26
N GLY A 101 9.58 12.16 9.24
CA GLY A 101 9.48 12.55 10.64
C GLY A 101 8.54 11.71 11.50
N TRP A 102 7.90 10.66 10.96
CA TRP A 102 6.99 9.79 11.72
C TRP A 102 7.76 8.85 12.65
N ARG A 103 7.13 8.51 13.79
CA ARG A 103 7.48 7.31 14.54
C ARG A 103 6.75 6.14 13.90
N VAL A 104 7.47 5.10 13.52
CA VAL A 104 6.94 4.00 12.71
C VAL A 104 6.97 2.72 13.50
N ALA A 105 5.83 2.03 13.56
CA ALA A 105 5.78 0.60 13.85
C ALA A 105 5.78 -0.13 12.51
N ALA A 106 6.82 -0.93 12.25
CA ALA A 106 6.96 -1.73 11.04
C ALA A 106 6.72 -3.20 11.41
N ALA A 107 5.69 -3.81 10.86
CA ALA A 107 5.28 -5.17 11.19
C ALA A 107 5.23 -6.06 9.94
N ASP A 108 5.75 -7.28 10.05
CA ASP A 108 5.71 -8.31 8.99
C ASP A 108 5.69 -9.69 9.63
N GLY A 109 5.03 -10.68 9.01
CA GLY A 109 5.00 -12.06 9.47
C GLY A 109 6.36 -12.75 9.31
N SER A 110 7.12 -12.40 8.27
CA SER A 110 8.42 -13.01 7.95
C SER A 110 9.57 -12.40 8.76
N ALA A 111 10.34 -13.27 9.42
CA ALA A 111 11.54 -12.86 10.14
C ALA A 111 12.62 -12.32 9.18
N ALA A 112 12.75 -12.91 7.99
CA ALA A 112 13.71 -12.48 6.98
C ALA A 112 13.36 -11.07 6.44
N MET A 113 12.08 -10.76 6.24
CA MET A 113 11.63 -9.42 5.86
C MET A 113 11.95 -8.40 6.96
N ILE A 114 11.68 -8.71 8.22
CA ILE A 114 12.00 -7.84 9.36
C ILE A 114 13.50 -7.56 9.45
N GLU A 115 14.37 -8.57 9.26
CA GLU A 115 15.82 -8.34 9.30
C GLU A 115 16.29 -7.48 8.12
N ALA A 116 15.78 -7.72 6.92
CA ALA A 116 16.03 -6.87 5.76
C ALA A 116 15.55 -5.42 5.96
N ALA A 117 14.41 -5.22 6.63
CA ALA A 117 13.89 -3.90 6.98
C ALA A 117 14.78 -3.18 8.01
N ARG A 118 15.29 -3.89 9.03
CA ARG A 118 16.26 -3.34 10.00
C ARG A 118 17.55 -2.89 9.32
N GLU A 119 18.08 -3.72 8.42
CA GLU A 119 19.27 -3.38 7.64
C GLU A 119 19.03 -2.15 6.74
N SER A 120 17.86 -2.08 6.11
CA SER A 120 17.46 -0.91 5.32
C SER A 120 17.41 0.36 6.18
N ALA A 121 16.82 0.30 7.37
CA ALA A 121 16.73 1.44 8.29
C ALA A 121 18.10 1.90 8.79
N ARG A 122 19.00 0.95 9.13
CA ARG A 122 20.41 1.26 9.53
C ARG A 122 21.15 1.98 8.41
N ARG A 123 21.10 1.42 7.20
CA ARG A 123 21.76 2.02 6.02
C ARG A 123 21.27 3.44 5.72
N GLU A 124 20.00 3.69 6.01
CA GLU A 124 19.36 4.99 5.77
C GLU A 124 19.38 5.92 6.99
N GLY A 125 20.01 5.51 8.11
CA GLY A 125 20.20 6.30 9.32
C GLY A 125 18.91 6.71 10.03
N CYS A 126 17.85 5.88 9.94
CA CYS A 126 16.55 6.19 10.53
C CYS A 126 16.02 5.13 11.53
N GLU A 127 16.88 4.20 11.94
CA GLU A 127 16.54 3.12 12.88
C GLU A 127 15.94 3.61 14.20
N GLY A 128 16.40 4.75 14.71
CA GLY A 128 15.89 5.34 15.96
C GLY A 128 14.42 5.83 15.89
N ARG A 129 13.80 5.82 14.69
CA ARG A 129 12.40 6.18 14.47
C ARG A 129 11.52 5.01 14.10
N ILE A 130 12.06 3.79 13.95
CA ILE A 130 11.31 2.61 13.50
C ILE A 130 11.46 1.50 14.54
N GLU A 131 10.31 1.03 15.05
CA GLU A 131 10.22 -0.18 15.85
C GLU A 131 9.73 -1.33 14.97
N PHE A 132 10.39 -2.50 15.07
CA PHE A 132 10.11 -3.64 14.20
C PHE A 132 9.47 -4.78 14.97
N PHE A 133 8.39 -5.33 14.41
CA PHE A 133 7.60 -6.39 15.00
C PHE A 133 7.44 -7.56 14.04
N ARG A 134 7.78 -8.78 14.47
CA ARG A 134 7.34 -9.98 13.77
C ARG A 134 5.90 -10.24 14.20
N LEU A 135 4.94 -10.03 13.30
CA LEU A 135 3.53 -10.02 13.62
C LEU A 135 2.68 -10.33 12.38
N GLU A 136 1.75 -11.26 12.52
CA GLU A 136 0.72 -11.49 11.51
C GLU A 136 -0.22 -10.29 11.40
N ALA A 137 -0.53 -9.89 10.15
CA ALA A 137 -1.29 -8.66 9.90
C ALA A 137 -2.67 -8.63 10.59
N ALA A 138 -3.35 -9.76 10.70
CA ALA A 138 -4.65 -9.87 11.38
C ALA A 138 -4.57 -9.63 12.89
N GLN A 139 -3.41 -9.86 13.52
CA GLN A 139 -3.18 -9.70 14.96
C GLN A 139 -2.85 -8.26 15.36
N ALA A 140 -2.73 -7.32 14.40
CA ALA A 140 -2.32 -5.94 14.68
C ALA A 140 -3.19 -5.25 15.73
N ALA A 141 -4.51 -5.49 15.74
CA ALA A 141 -5.42 -4.87 16.70
C ALA A 141 -5.26 -5.42 18.14
N GLU A 142 -4.92 -6.68 18.28
CA GLU A 142 -4.64 -7.32 19.55
C GLU A 142 -3.30 -6.83 20.12
N HIS A 143 -2.29 -6.78 19.26
CA HIS A 143 -0.92 -6.42 19.65
C HIS A 143 -0.79 -4.95 20.04
N PHE A 144 -1.28 -4.02 19.20
CA PHE A 144 -1.09 -2.58 19.40
C PHE A 144 -2.20 -1.93 20.24
N GLY A 145 -3.38 -2.56 20.31
CA GLY A 145 -4.58 -1.96 20.91
C GLY A 145 -5.24 -0.91 19.99
N PRO A 146 -6.40 -0.37 20.41
CA PRO A 146 -7.19 0.54 19.58
C PRO A 146 -6.59 1.95 19.50
N GLN A 147 -6.82 2.62 18.38
CA GLN A 147 -6.57 4.06 18.16
C GLN A 147 -5.14 4.51 18.50
N LYS A 148 -4.16 3.82 17.95
CA LYS A 148 -2.73 4.09 18.21
C LYS A 148 -2.08 4.92 17.10
N PHE A 149 -2.53 4.79 15.85
CA PHE A 149 -1.82 5.31 14.69
C PHE A 149 -2.60 6.42 14.00
N ASP A 150 -1.88 7.46 13.60
CA ASP A 150 -2.37 8.58 12.79
C ASP A 150 -2.35 8.26 11.29
N ALA A 151 -1.54 7.25 10.90
CA ALA A 151 -1.52 6.67 9.56
C ALA A 151 -1.29 5.17 9.61
N VAL A 152 -1.93 4.43 8.68
CA VAL A 152 -1.68 3.01 8.47
C VAL A 152 -1.49 2.75 6.99
N ILE A 153 -0.37 2.11 6.63
CA ILE A 153 -0.09 1.63 5.28
C ILE A 153 -0.14 0.10 5.30
N CYS A 154 -0.85 -0.49 4.34
CA CYS A 154 -0.90 -1.94 4.13
C CYS A 154 -0.87 -2.17 2.61
N HIS A 155 0.31 -2.41 2.07
CA HIS A 155 0.56 -2.51 0.64
C HIS A 155 1.02 -3.90 0.22
N ASN A 156 0.26 -4.52 -0.71
CA ASN A 156 0.53 -5.86 -1.25
C ASN A 156 0.65 -6.94 -0.15
N VAL A 157 -0.27 -6.90 0.80
CA VAL A 157 -0.42 -7.88 1.89
C VAL A 157 -1.71 -8.66 1.73
N LEU A 158 -2.81 -7.97 1.39
CA LEU A 158 -4.15 -8.55 1.33
C LEU A 158 -4.26 -9.69 0.32
N GLU A 159 -3.37 -9.72 -0.66
CA GLU A 159 -3.26 -10.77 -1.67
C GLU A 159 -2.87 -12.13 -1.08
N TYR A 160 -2.16 -12.13 0.06
CA TYR A 160 -1.47 -13.30 0.59
C TYR A 160 -2.04 -13.81 1.91
N VAL A 161 -2.89 -13.04 2.57
CA VAL A 161 -3.47 -13.41 3.86
C VAL A 161 -4.72 -14.28 3.68
N ALA A 162 -4.97 -15.17 4.64
CA ALA A 162 -6.13 -16.06 4.63
C ALA A 162 -7.45 -15.27 4.70
N ASP A 163 -7.54 -14.28 5.60
CA ASP A 163 -8.72 -13.42 5.78
C ASP A 163 -8.36 -11.93 5.62
N PRO A 164 -8.48 -11.38 4.40
CA PRO A 164 -8.28 -9.95 4.16
C PRO A 164 -9.23 -9.05 4.96
N ALA A 165 -10.46 -9.52 5.24
CA ALA A 165 -11.42 -8.75 6.01
C ALA A 165 -10.99 -8.62 7.47
N ALA A 166 -10.40 -9.66 8.08
CA ALA A 166 -9.82 -9.59 9.43
C ALA A 166 -8.68 -8.56 9.50
N VAL A 167 -7.79 -8.54 8.49
CA VAL A 167 -6.69 -7.56 8.41
C VAL A 167 -7.24 -6.14 8.32
N VAL A 168 -8.20 -5.89 7.41
CA VAL A 168 -8.75 -4.53 7.24
C VAL A 168 -9.55 -4.09 8.48
N ARG A 169 -10.26 -5.01 9.16
CA ARG A 169 -10.88 -4.73 10.47
C ARG A 169 -9.85 -4.38 11.53
N ALA A 170 -8.72 -5.10 11.59
CA ALA A 170 -7.62 -4.77 12.51
C ALA A 170 -7.05 -3.38 12.23
N ILE A 171 -6.85 -3.02 10.95
CA ILE A 171 -6.44 -1.67 10.53
C ILE A 171 -7.43 -0.61 11.03
N GLY A 172 -8.73 -0.82 10.83
CA GLY A 172 -9.75 0.12 11.32
C GLY A 172 -9.68 0.33 12.84
N ARG A 173 -9.46 -0.74 13.60
CA ARG A 173 -9.37 -0.69 15.08
C ARG A 173 -8.13 0.03 15.60
N VAL A 174 -6.95 -0.18 14.99
CA VAL A 174 -5.69 0.47 15.41
C VAL A 174 -5.60 1.93 14.98
N SER A 175 -6.41 2.34 14.01
CA SER A 175 -6.45 3.69 13.46
C SER A 175 -7.13 4.66 14.41
N ARG A 176 -6.51 5.81 14.67
CA ARG A 176 -7.16 6.94 15.36
C ARG A 176 -8.31 7.51 14.51
N PRO A 177 -9.30 8.17 15.12
CA PRO A 177 -10.27 8.94 14.36
C PRO A 177 -9.57 9.89 13.38
N SER A 178 -10.02 9.91 12.13
CA SER A 178 -9.42 10.67 11.01
C SER A 178 -8.03 10.21 10.54
N ALA A 179 -7.48 9.13 11.10
CA ALA A 179 -6.22 8.55 10.61
C ALA A 179 -6.29 8.24 9.12
N LEU A 180 -5.21 8.50 8.40
CA LEU A 180 -5.11 8.17 6.98
C LEU A 180 -4.72 6.70 6.82
N VAL A 181 -5.51 5.96 6.06
CA VAL A 181 -5.24 4.55 5.71
C VAL A 181 -4.97 4.45 4.22
N SER A 182 -3.92 3.72 3.86
CA SER A 182 -3.57 3.39 2.48
C SER A 182 -3.50 1.88 2.30
N LEU A 183 -4.41 1.33 1.51
CA LEU A 183 -4.42 -0.06 1.09
C LEU A 183 -4.01 -0.13 -0.38
N LEU A 184 -3.06 -1.00 -0.72
CA LEU A 184 -2.66 -1.26 -2.11
C LEU A 184 -2.77 -2.75 -2.37
N ALA A 185 -3.50 -3.12 -3.43
CA ALA A 185 -3.70 -4.52 -3.79
C ALA A 185 -3.65 -4.74 -5.31
N ARG A 186 -3.34 -5.98 -5.70
CA ARG A 186 -3.29 -6.42 -7.09
C ARG A 186 -4.68 -6.34 -7.72
N ASN A 187 -4.78 -5.68 -8.88
CA ASN A 187 -6.04 -5.44 -9.56
C ASN A 187 -6.34 -6.51 -10.62
N ARG A 188 -7.52 -7.12 -10.54
CA ARG A 188 -8.00 -8.16 -11.46
C ARG A 188 -7.98 -7.71 -12.93
N ALA A 189 -8.53 -6.54 -13.22
CA ALA A 189 -8.56 -6.01 -14.58
C ALA A 189 -7.14 -5.73 -15.12
N GLY A 190 -6.22 -5.27 -14.26
CA GLY A 190 -4.83 -5.07 -14.62
C GLY A 190 -4.08 -6.38 -14.88
N GLU A 191 -4.46 -7.50 -14.21
CA GLU A 191 -3.88 -8.81 -14.51
C GLU A 191 -4.33 -9.31 -15.88
N ALA A 192 -5.64 -9.25 -16.15
CA ALA A 192 -6.20 -9.65 -17.44
C ALA A 192 -5.56 -8.86 -18.62
N LEU A 193 -5.46 -7.54 -18.47
CA LEU A 193 -4.85 -6.69 -19.49
C LEU A 193 -3.36 -7.01 -19.69
N ARG A 194 -2.62 -7.28 -18.61
CA ARG A 194 -1.21 -7.66 -18.67
C ARG A 194 -1.00 -9.00 -19.40
N ASP A 195 -1.84 -9.98 -19.13
CA ASP A 195 -1.77 -11.28 -19.77
C ASP A 195 -2.05 -11.15 -21.28
N ALA A 196 -3.09 -10.39 -21.65
CA ALA A 196 -3.41 -10.15 -23.05
C ALA A 196 -2.32 -9.37 -23.80
N VAL A 197 -1.85 -8.24 -23.24
CA VAL A 197 -0.99 -7.28 -23.96
C VAL A 197 0.50 -7.61 -23.81
N LYS A 198 0.99 -7.96 -22.60
CA LYS A 198 2.42 -8.17 -22.36
C LYS A 198 2.84 -9.63 -22.55
N ARG A 199 1.97 -10.57 -22.18
CA ARG A 199 2.26 -12.02 -22.33
C ARG A 199 1.73 -12.61 -23.62
N HIS A 200 0.84 -11.90 -24.32
CA HIS A 200 0.15 -12.36 -25.53
C HIS A 200 -0.64 -13.67 -25.29
N ASP A 201 -1.16 -13.85 -24.08
CA ASP A 201 -1.88 -15.02 -23.61
C ASP A 201 -3.35 -14.66 -23.34
N LEU A 202 -4.21 -14.80 -24.36
CA LEU A 202 -5.63 -14.49 -24.28
C LEU A 202 -6.38 -15.47 -23.39
N ASP A 203 -5.96 -16.74 -23.35
CA ASP A 203 -6.62 -17.75 -22.49
C ASP A 203 -6.41 -17.41 -21.00
N SER A 204 -5.21 -16.99 -20.61
CA SER A 204 -4.93 -16.51 -19.26
C SER A 204 -5.65 -15.21 -18.98
N ALA A 205 -5.73 -14.29 -19.93
CA ALA A 205 -6.46 -13.04 -19.79
C ALA A 205 -7.95 -13.25 -19.56
N GLU A 206 -8.59 -14.15 -20.31
CA GLU A 206 -9.99 -14.53 -20.10
C GLU A 206 -10.23 -15.13 -18.71
N ARG A 207 -9.38 -16.07 -18.29
CA ARG A 207 -9.45 -16.65 -16.94
C ARG A 207 -9.32 -15.58 -15.85
N ALA A 208 -8.42 -14.60 -16.02
CA ALA A 208 -8.20 -13.54 -15.05
C ALA A 208 -9.41 -12.63 -14.85
N LEU A 209 -10.33 -12.50 -15.81
CA LEU A 209 -11.54 -11.66 -15.68
C LEU A 209 -12.45 -12.08 -14.51
N THR A 210 -12.51 -13.38 -14.22
CA THR A 210 -13.37 -13.94 -13.16
C THR A 210 -12.60 -14.62 -12.03
N ALA A 211 -11.27 -14.77 -12.17
CA ALA A 211 -10.44 -15.44 -11.17
C ALA A 211 -10.41 -14.66 -9.85
N GLU A 212 -10.48 -15.39 -8.74
CA GLU A 212 -10.28 -14.81 -7.41
C GLU A 212 -8.79 -14.66 -7.05
N SER A 213 -7.94 -15.48 -7.66
CA SER A 213 -6.49 -15.46 -7.48
C SER A 213 -5.75 -15.82 -8.77
N VAL A 214 -4.48 -15.44 -8.83
CA VAL A 214 -3.53 -15.83 -9.88
C VAL A 214 -2.27 -16.40 -9.26
N ARG A 215 -1.51 -17.17 -10.05
CA ARG A 215 -0.17 -17.56 -9.63
C ARG A 215 0.78 -16.38 -9.74
N GLU A 216 1.32 -15.97 -8.61
CA GLU A 216 2.26 -14.86 -8.52
C GLU A 216 3.66 -15.30 -8.97
N SER A 217 4.38 -14.46 -9.70
CA SER A 217 5.66 -14.83 -10.33
C SER A 217 6.88 -14.59 -9.42
N LEU A 218 6.77 -13.70 -8.43
CA LEU A 218 7.91 -13.34 -7.58
C LEU A 218 8.16 -14.38 -6.49
N TYR A 219 7.06 -14.85 -5.86
CA TYR A 219 7.11 -15.83 -4.76
C TYR A 219 6.55 -17.20 -5.14
N GLY A 220 6.00 -17.35 -6.36
CA GLY A 220 5.58 -18.63 -6.93
C GLY A 220 4.26 -19.22 -6.41
N GLY A 221 3.52 -18.53 -5.54
CA GLY A 221 2.28 -19.01 -4.95
C GLY A 221 1.02 -18.28 -5.43
N PRO A 222 -0.16 -18.62 -4.89
CA PRO A 222 -1.40 -17.92 -5.20
C PRO A 222 -1.40 -16.51 -4.60
N ALA A 223 -1.90 -15.54 -5.38
CA ALA A 223 -2.14 -14.18 -4.96
C ALA A 223 -3.57 -13.78 -5.30
N ARG A 224 -4.33 -13.36 -4.29
CA ARG A 224 -5.72 -12.91 -4.45
C ARG A 224 -5.78 -11.66 -5.30
N LEU A 225 -6.83 -11.57 -6.11
CA LEU A 225 -7.12 -10.40 -6.93
C LEU A 225 -8.24 -9.58 -6.32
N PHE A 226 -8.07 -8.27 -6.40
CA PHE A 226 -9.05 -7.29 -5.95
C PHE A 226 -9.52 -6.46 -7.14
N ASP A 227 -10.58 -5.72 -6.92
CA ASP A 227 -11.01 -4.57 -7.70
C ASP A 227 -11.37 -3.43 -6.75
N ALA A 228 -11.65 -2.26 -7.32
CA ALA A 228 -11.98 -1.08 -6.53
C ALA A 228 -13.22 -1.29 -5.65
N LEU A 229 -14.21 -2.07 -6.11
CA LEU A 229 -15.46 -2.31 -5.39
C LEU A 229 -15.23 -3.22 -4.18
N SER A 230 -14.56 -4.37 -4.36
CA SER A 230 -14.27 -5.32 -3.29
C SER A 230 -13.37 -4.70 -2.20
N LEU A 231 -12.33 -3.94 -2.60
CA LEU A 231 -11.46 -3.27 -1.65
C LEU A 231 -12.19 -2.17 -0.86
N ASN A 232 -13.08 -1.42 -1.53
CA ASN A 232 -13.92 -0.41 -0.88
C ASN A 232 -14.96 -1.04 0.07
N GLY A 233 -15.50 -2.21 -0.26
CA GLY A 233 -16.38 -2.97 0.63
C GLY A 233 -15.69 -3.33 1.95
N LEU A 234 -14.50 -3.95 1.87
CA LEU A 234 -13.69 -4.29 3.04
C LEU A 234 -13.38 -3.06 3.92
N ALA A 235 -12.99 -1.94 3.28
CA ALA A 235 -12.70 -0.71 3.99
C ALA A 235 -13.95 -0.15 4.70
N SER A 236 -15.09 -0.13 4.02
CA SER A 236 -16.35 0.39 4.58
C SER A 236 -16.82 -0.42 5.79
N GLU A 237 -16.75 -1.75 5.73
CA GLU A 237 -17.10 -2.66 6.82
C GLU A 237 -16.18 -2.47 8.04
N ALA A 238 -14.93 -2.09 7.81
CA ALA A 238 -13.95 -1.77 8.86
C ALA A 238 -14.08 -0.36 9.44
N GLY A 239 -15.10 0.42 9.05
CA GLY A 239 -15.29 1.79 9.52
C GLY A 239 -14.36 2.81 8.85
N LEU A 240 -13.79 2.49 7.71
CA LEU A 240 -12.94 3.38 6.92
C LEU A 240 -13.77 4.07 5.83
N GLY A 241 -13.73 5.39 5.78
CA GLY A 241 -14.37 6.20 4.74
C GLY A 241 -13.41 6.46 3.60
N THR A 242 -13.66 5.90 2.42
CA THR A 242 -12.81 6.08 1.24
C THR A 242 -12.81 7.54 0.81
N VAL A 243 -11.63 8.13 0.68
CA VAL A 243 -11.40 9.50 0.19
C VAL A 243 -10.89 9.52 -1.24
N ALA A 244 -10.19 8.47 -1.68
CA ALA A 244 -9.76 8.33 -3.06
C ALA A 244 -9.50 6.87 -3.44
N LEU A 245 -9.78 6.54 -4.69
CA LEU A 245 -9.30 5.34 -5.38
C LEU A 245 -8.30 5.78 -6.45
N ARG A 246 -7.18 5.09 -6.56
CA ARG A 246 -6.08 5.41 -7.47
C ARG A 246 -5.60 4.15 -8.18
N GLY A 247 -5.28 4.30 -9.46
CA GLY A 247 -4.50 3.30 -10.18
C GLY A 247 -3.01 3.47 -9.90
N VAL A 248 -2.30 2.37 -9.77
CA VAL A 248 -0.84 2.35 -9.63
C VAL A 248 -0.27 1.46 -10.73
N ARG A 249 0.59 2.03 -11.57
CA ARG A 249 1.13 1.43 -12.80
C ARG A 249 0.01 1.12 -13.81
N VAL A 250 -0.33 2.12 -14.60
CA VAL A 250 -1.36 2.03 -15.66
C VAL A 250 -0.70 1.60 -16.98
N VAL A 251 0.38 2.27 -17.38
CA VAL A 251 1.04 2.05 -18.67
C VAL A 251 2.47 1.52 -18.56
N ALA A 252 3.11 1.67 -17.40
CA ALA A 252 4.52 1.33 -17.21
C ALA A 252 4.84 -0.14 -17.59
N ASP A 253 3.93 -1.07 -17.32
CA ASP A 253 4.10 -2.49 -17.64
C ASP A 253 4.16 -2.80 -19.13
N TYR A 254 3.69 -1.88 -19.98
CA TYR A 254 3.58 -2.03 -21.44
C TYR A 254 4.66 -1.28 -22.21
N LEU A 255 5.47 -0.48 -21.51
CA LEU A 255 6.58 0.25 -22.13
C LEU A 255 7.83 -0.63 -22.19
N PRO A 256 8.64 -0.48 -23.27
CA PRO A 256 9.95 -1.14 -23.34
C PRO A 256 10.83 -0.70 -22.14
N PRO A 257 11.47 -1.65 -21.43
CA PRO A 257 12.31 -1.33 -20.26
C PRO A 257 13.40 -0.28 -20.55
N ALA A 258 14.03 -0.35 -21.73
CA ALA A 258 15.09 0.57 -22.15
C ALA A 258 14.67 2.05 -22.16
N LEU A 259 13.38 2.37 -22.31
CA LEU A 259 12.90 3.75 -22.25
C LEU A 259 12.97 4.34 -20.84
N SER A 260 12.93 3.50 -19.82
CA SER A 260 12.85 3.93 -18.43
C SER A 260 14.21 3.99 -17.72
N GLU A 261 15.32 3.83 -18.45
CA GLU A 261 16.67 3.81 -17.89
C GLU A 261 17.18 5.21 -17.51
N THR A 262 16.65 6.28 -18.15
CA THR A 262 17.06 7.64 -17.82
C THR A 262 16.17 8.23 -16.74
N GLU A 263 16.78 8.98 -15.81
CA GLU A 263 16.04 9.68 -14.75
C GLU A 263 15.05 10.72 -15.29
N GLU A 264 15.34 11.33 -16.45
CA GLU A 264 14.43 12.27 -17.10
C GLU A 264 13.15 11.55 -17.59
N PHE A 265 13.30 10.44 -18.29
CA PHE A 265 12.14 9.65 -18.74
C PHE A 265 11.37 9.09 -17.55
N TYR A 266 12.07 8.59 -16.52
CA TYR A 266 11.46 8.10 -15.29
C TYR A 266 10.60 9.18 -14.62
N ALA A 267 11.11 10.39 -14.45
CA ALA A 267 10.36 11.50 -13.84
C ALA A 267 9.10 11.86 -14.66
N ARG A 268 9.20 11.87 -15.99
CA ARG A 268 8.06 12.09 -16.89
C ARG A 268 7.03 10.96 -16.81
N LEU A 269 7.49 9.72 -16.75
CA LEU A 269 6.64 8.55 -16.60
C LEU A 269 5.91 8.55 -15.28
N LEU A 270 6.60 8.83 -14.16
CA LEU A 270 5.99 8.97 -12.83
C LEU A 270 4.90 10.03 -12.82
N ALA A 271 5.18 11.22 -13.39
CA ALA A 271 4.20 12.30 -13.49
C ALA A 271 2.98 11.91 -14.35
N PHE A 272 3.20 11.16 -15.41
CA PHE A 272 2.14 10.67 -16.27
C PHE A 272 1.29 9.59 -15.60
N GLU A 273 1.91 8.62 -14.95
CA GLU A 273 1.26 7.56 -14.16
C GLU A 273 0.35 8.12 -13.06
N LEU A 274 0.82 9.13 -12.33
CA LEU A 274 0.03 9.80 -11.29
C LEU A 274 -1.22 10.48 -11.86
N ARG A 275 -1.12 11.10 -13.04
CA ARG A 275 -2.27 11.70 -13.72
C ARG A 275 -3.25 10.66 -14.25
N LEU A 276 -2.77 9.57 -14.84
CA LEU A 276 -3.60 8.46 -15.30
C LEU A 276 -4.29 7.77 -14.12
N GLY A 277 -3.53 7.42 -13.08
CA GLY A 277 -4.03 6.74 -11.90
C GLY A 277 -5.05 7.55 -11.10
N ALA A 278 -5.09 8.88 -11.28
CA ALA A 278 -6.12 9.74 -10.68
C ALA A 278 -7.46 9.74 -11.45
N ARG A 279 -7.48 9.22 -12.67
CA ARG A 279 -8.67 9.13 -13.51
C ARG A 279 -9.35 7.78 -13.34
N PRO A 280 -10.66 7.72 -13.02
CA PRO A 280 -11.35 6.44 -12.75
C PRO A 280 -11.30 5.44 -13.91
N ASP A 281 -11.38 5.92 -15.15
CA ASP A 281 -11.34 5.13 -16.38
C ASP A 281 -10.00 4.39 -16.55
N PHE A 282 -8.88 5.04 -16.24
CA PHE A 282 -7.55 4.43 -16.28
C PHE A 282 -7.21 3.68 -15.00
N ALA A 283 -7.63 4.17 -13.84
CA ALA A 283 -7.42 3.49 -12.57
C ALA A 283 -8.04 2.10 -12.54
N ALA A 284 -9.17 1.91 -13.24
CA ALA A 284 -9.87 0.63 -13.32
C ALA A 284 -9.03 -0.48 -13.94
N VAL A 285 -8.09 -0.16 -14.85
CA VAL A 285 -7.24 -1.14 -15.55
C VAL A 285 -5.78 -1.11 -15.12
N ALA A 286 -5.44 -0.32 -14.11
CA ALA A 286 -4.08 -0.25 -13.58
C ALA A 286 -3.65 -1.61 -12.99
N ARG A 287 -2.35 -1.84 -12.91
CA ARG A 287 -1.76 -3.07 -12.32
C ARG A 287 -2.18 -3.30 -10.89
N TYR A 288 -2.28 -2.23 -10.11
CA TYR A 288 -2.73 -2.25 -8.71
C TYR A 288 -3.81 -1.19 -8.49
N VAL A 289 -4.70 -1.48 -7.57
CA VAL A 289 -5.65 -0.50 -7.03
C VAL A 289 -5.18 -0.06 -5.66
N GLN A 290 -5.09 1.27 -5.47
CA GLN A 290 -4.81 1.89 -4.18
C GLN A 290 -6.05 2.59 -3.66
N LEU A 291 -6.48 2.20 -2.46
CA LEU A 291 -7.55 2.84 -1.71
C LEU A 291 -6.94 3.71 -0.62
N LEU A 292 -7.32 4.98 -0.61
CA LEU A 292 -7.00 5.94 0.44
C LEU A 292 -8.27 6.23 1.22
N ALA A 293 -8.24 6.08 2.55
CA ALA A 293 -9.40 6.24 3.42
C ALA A 293 -9.07 7.02 4.68
N ARG A 294 -10.10 7.55 5.34
CA ARG A 294 -10.02 8.08 6.70
C ARG A 294 -10.80 7.20 7.65
N ALA A 295 -10.19 6.87 8.80
CA ALA A 295 -10.89 6.15 9.85
C ALA A 295 -12.03 7.03 10.41
N ARG A 296 -13.24 6.47 10.46
CA ARG A 296 -14.41 7.17 11.02
C ARG A 296 -14.34 7.16 12.54
N PRO A 297 -14.85 8.20 13.23
CA PRO A 297 -15.01 8.14 14.68
C PRO A 297 -15.93 6.96 15.05
N PRO A 298 -15.75 6.36 16.24
CA PRO A 298 -16.64 5.33 16.72
C PRO A 298 -18.10 5.83 16.75
N ARG A 299 -19.04 5.01 16.28
CA ARG A 299 -20.46 5.34 16.35
C ARG A 299 -20.83 5.53 17.83
N GLY A 300 -21.18 6.75 18.24
CA GLY A 300 -21.60 7.09 19.61
C GLY A 300 -20.85 8.23 20.28
N ALA A 301 -19.86 8.87 19.63
CA ALA A 301 -19.13 10.01 20.21
C ALA A 301 -19.82 11.38 20.03
N ASP A 302 -20.89 11.47 19.24
CA ASP A 302 -21.47 12.77 18.79
C ASP A 302 -22.66 13.29 19.61
N ALA A 303 -22.88 12.85 20.88
CA ALA A 303 -24.03 13.33 21.66
C ALA A 303 -23.72 14.00 23.01
N ALA A 304 -22.46 14.11 23.43
CA ALA A 304 -22.16 14.54 24.80
C ALA A 304 -21.49 15.90 24.99
N THR A 305 -21.16 16.66 23.92
CA THR A 305 -20.31 17.87 24.10
C THR A 305 -20.95 19.20 23.63
N ILE A 306 -22.24 19.27 23.32
CA ILE A 306 -22.88 20.54 22.89
C ILE A 306 -23.94 21.04 23.90
N ASN A 307 -23.88 20.69 25.16
CA ASN A 307 -24.84 21.27 26.12
C ASN A 307 -24.27 21.62 27.49
N GLN A 308 -23.13 22.31 27.55
CA GLN A 308 -22.75 23.07 28.79
C GLN A 308 -22.13 24.41 28.38
N GLY A 309 -22.91 25.48 28.42
CA GLY A 309 -22.39 26.84 28.28
C GLY A 309 -23.37 27.89 27.80
N ARG A 310 -24.55 28.05 28.47
CA ARG A 310 -25.18 29.36 28.55
C ARG A 310 -25.44 29.63 30.05
N PRO A 311 -24.75 30.57 30.65
CA PRO A 311 -25.21 31.15 31.91
C PRO A 311 -26.36 32.13 31.65
N SER A 312 -27.36 32.07 32.49
CA SER A 312 -28.50 32.95 32.58
C SER A 312 -28.09 34.38 32.95
#